data_b3ac9b5db322670744cc0b6419b7d8a6
#
_entry.id   b3ac9b5db322670744cc0b6419b7d8a6
#
_cell.length_a   1.000
_cell.length_b   1.000
_cell.length_c   1.000
_cell.angle_alpha   90.00
_cell.angle_beta   90.00
_cell.angle_gamma   90.00
#
_symmetry.space_group_name_H-M   'P 1'
#
loop_
_entity.id
_entity.type
_entity.pdbx_description
1 polymer ?
#
loop_
_entity_poly.entity_id
_entity_poly.type
_entity_poly.pdbx_seq_one_letter_code
_entity_poly.pdbx_strand_id
1 'polypeptide(L)'
;MDREAKTARTKAAAKPAPARRPRKPASAHPPAADTRTAAERLADALAQQAATSEILRVMAVSPTDAQPVMQAVAENAARLCRAEYARIFIAEGELLHVRAHYDAATDSIDASAHSVPLQRTSLTGRAALDRVTVHHADVLPLLA
;
A
#
# COMPACT_ATOMS: atom_id res chain seq x y z
N MET A 1 -4.79 -43.45 61.10
CA MET A 1 -6.13 -42.93 60.89
C MET A 1 -5.96 -41.67 60.04
N ASP A 2 -5.86 -41.86 58.75
CA ASP A 2 -6.93 -41.83 57.74
C ASP A 2 -7.61 -40.48 57.64
N ARG A 3 -7.31 -39.71 56.57
CA ARG A 3 -8.32 -39.39 55.57
C ARG A 3 -7.69 -38.60 54.40
N GLU A 4 -7.55 -39.31 53.28
CA GLU A 4 -7.41 -38.72 51.95
C GLU A 4 -8.57 -37.76 51.66
N ALA A 5 -8.24 -36.59 51.14
CA ALA A 5 -9.21 -35.71 50.47
C ALA A 5 -8.72 -35.52 49.04
N LYS A 6 -9.33 -36.31 48.15
CA LYS A 6 -9.24 -36.31 46.71
C LYS A 6 -9.94 -35.09 46.15
N THR A 7 -9.24 -34.04 45.78
CA THR A 7 -9.81 -32.89 45.07
C THR A 7 -9.88 -33.20 43.56
N ALA A 8 -11.06 -33.47 43.10
CA ALA A 8 -11.41 -33.61 41.71
C ALA A 8 -11.28 -32.24 40.98
N ARG A 9 -10.32 -32.15 40.09
CA ARG A 9 -10.12 -30.99 39.23
C ARG A 9 -11.08 -31.05 38.04
N THR A 10 -12.19 -30.33 38.12
CA THR A 10 -13.17 -30.19 37.03
C THR A 10 -12.52 -29.41 35.88
N LYS A 11 -12.31 -30.11 34.76
CA LYS A 11 -11.82 -29.56 33.51
C LYS A 11 -12.95 -28.76 32.83
N ALA A 12 -12.93 -27.44 32.98
CA ALA A 12 -13.86 -26.58 32.26
C ALA A 12 -13.57 -26.65 30.77
N ALA A 13 -14.50 -27.18 30.00
CA ALA A 13 -14.45 -27.22 28.54
C ALA A 13 -14.55 -25.79 28.00
N ALA A 14 -13.50 -25.32 27.35
CA ALA A 14 -13.52 -24.05 26.63
C ALA A 14 -14.50 -24.14 25.44
N LYS A 15 -15.48 -23.24 25.45
CA LYS A 15 -16.46 -23.06 24.38
C LYS A 15 -15.73 -22.62 23.11
N PRO A 16 -15.89 -23.27 21.95
CA PRO A 16 -15.23 -22.86 20.72
C PRO A 16 -15.70 -21.46 20.29
N ALA A 17 -14.77 -20.58 19.97
CA ALA A 17 -15.06 -19.26 19.45
C ALA A 17 -15.83 -19.35 18.12
N PRO A 18 -16.80 -18.46 17.85
CA PRO A 18 -17.56 -18.49 16.62
C PRO A 18 -16.63 -18.26 15.42
N ALA A 19 -16.72 -19.15 14.42
CA ALA A 19 -15.98 -19.05 13.18
C ALA A 19 -16.19 -17.68 12.53
N ARG A 20 -15.11 -16.95 12.33
CA ARG A 20 -15.10 -15.66 11.68
C ARG A 20 -15.57 -15.82 10.23
N ARG A 21 -16.78 -15.41 9.93
CA ARG A 21 -17.31 -15.38 8.56
C ARG A 21 -16.33 -14.63 7.66
N PRO A 22 -15.99 -15.17 6.48
CA PRO A 22 -15.16 -14.45 5.53
C PRO A 22 -15.87 -13.14 5.17
N ARG A 23 -15.19 -12.01 5.41
CA ARG A 23 -15.66 -10.71 4.99
C ARG A 23 -15.71 -10.71 3.47
N LYS A 24 -16.92 -10.56 2.91
CA LYS A 24 -17.13 -10.30 1.50
C LYS A 24 -16.23 -9.13 1.11
N PRO A 25 -15.39 -9.25 0.06
CA PRO A 25 -14.57 -8.11 -0.39
C PRO A 25 -15.53 -6.96 -0.70
N ALA A 26 -15.20 -5.78 -0.13
CA ALA A 26 -15.94 -4.56 -0.40
C ALA A 26 -16.01 -4.37 -1.92
N SER A 27 -17.21 -4.13 -2.43
CA SER A 27 -17.62 -4.03 -3.82
C SER A 27 -16.49 -3.59 -4.75
N ALA A 28 -15.95 -4.55 -5.51
CA ALA A 28 -15.23 -4.21 -6.71
C ALA A 28 -16.20 -3.38 -7.58
N HIS A 29 -15.89 -2.11 -7.75
CA HIS A 29 -16.55 -1.29 -8.77
C HIS A 29 -16.39 -2.06 -10.09
N PRO A 30 -17.45 -2.36 -10.84
CA PRO A 30 -17.30 -3.04 -12.12
C PRO A 30 -16.33 -2.18 -12.95
N PRO A 31 -15.34 -2.80 -13.62
CA PRO A 31 -14.42 -2.04 -14.47
C PRO A 31 -15.27 -1.26 -15.46
N ALA A 32 -15.13 0.07 -15.46
CA ALA A 32 -15.76 0.92 -16.47
C ALA A 32 -15.37 0.32 -17.83
N ALA A 33 -16.36 0.15 -18.72
CA ALA A 33 -16.11 -0.42 -20.03
C ALA A 33 -14.97 0.36 -20.68
N ASP A 34 -13.90 -0.34 -21.05
CA ASP A 34 -12.70 0.27 -21.63
C ASP A 34 -13.05 0.79 -23.04
N THR A 35 -13.37 2.09 -23.13
CA THR A 35 -13.73 2.78 -24.38
C THR A 35 -12.50 3.21 -25.20
N ARG A 36 -11.28 2.90 -24.71
CA ARG A 36 -10.04 3.28 -25.37
C ARG A 36 -9.85 2.55 -26.69
N THR A 37 -9.28 3.24 -27.66
CA THR A 37 -8.92 2.66 -28.96
C THR A 37 -7.82 1.61 -28.83
N ALA A 38 -7.68 0.76 -29.86
CA ALA A 38 -6.60 -0.22 -29.90
C ALA A 38 -5.22 0.43 -29.84
N ALA A 39 -5.05 1.60 -30.45
CA ALA A 39 -3.80 2.36 -30.45
C ALA A 39 -3.46 2.90 -29.04
N GLU A 40 -4.45 3.41 -28.31
CA GLU A 40 -4.27 3.86 -26.92
C GLU A 40 -3.90 2.71 -26.00
N ARG A 41 -4.57 1.55 -26.13
CA ARG A 41 -4.22 0.36 -25.34
C ARG A 41 -2.80 -0.15 -25.63
N LEU A 42 -2.36 -0.11 -26.89
CA LEU A 42 -1.00 -0.47 -27.26
C LEU A 42 0.00 0.53 -26.68
N ALA A 43 -0.27 1.83 -26.76
CA ALA A 43 0.60 2.85 -26.17
C ALA A 43 0.74 2.68 -24.66
N ASP A 44 -0.36 2.45 -23.95
CA ASP A 44 -0.36 2.18 -22.50
C ASP A 44 0.44 0.90 -22.15
N ALA A 45 0.27 -0.18 -22.92
CA ALA A 45 1.01 -1.42 -22.72
C ALA A 45 2.52 -1.24 -22.94
N LEU A 46 2.92 -0.50 -23.97
CA LEU A 46 4.33 -0.20 -24.23
C LEU A 46 4.92 0.69 -23.13
N ALA A 47 4.18 1.69 -22.65
CA ALA A 47 4.60 2.53 -21.52
C ALA A 47 4.80 1.70 -20.25
N GLN A 48 3.87 0.79 -19.94
CA GLN A 48 3.96 -0.11 -18.79
C GLN A 48 5.17 -1.05 -18.91
N GLN A 49 5.42 -1.59 -20.11
CA GLN A 49 6.57 -2.45 -20.37
C GLN A 49 7.88 -1.68 -20.19
N ALA A 50 7.98 -0.46 -20.71
CA ALA A 50 9.15 0.39 -20.55
C ALA A 50 9.42 0.71 -19.08
N ALA A 51 8.39 1.07 -18.30
CA ALA A 51 8.51 1.32 -16.87
C ALA A 51 9.03 0.09 -16.11
N THR A 52 8.47 -1.10 -16.39
CA THR A 52 8.91 -2.35 -15.77
C THR A 52 10.38 -2.64 -16.12
N SER A 53 10.79 -2.47 -17.39
CA SER A 53 12.15 -2.68 -17.83
C SER A 53 13.14 -1.72 -17.14
N GLU A 54 12.75 -0.46 -16.94
CA GLU A 54 13.57 0.52 -16.24
C GLU A 54 13.78 0.15 -14.77
N ILE A 55 12.73 -0.27 -14.07
CA ILE A 55 12.84 -0.74 -12.69
C ILE A 55 13.79 -1.93 -12.58
N LEU A 56 13.66 -2.92 -13.49
CA LEU A 56 14.55 -4.08 -13.50
C LEU A 56 16.00 -3.68 -13.78
N ARG A 57 16.23 -2.70 -14.67
CA ARG A 57 17.56 -2.16 -14.97
C ARG A 57 18.18 -1.52 -13.73
N VAL A 58 17.41 -0.70 -12.99
CA VAL A 58 17.87 -0.05 -11.77
C VAL A 58 18.22 -1.09 -10.70
N MET A 59 17.38 -2.12 -10.53
CA MET A 59 17.65 -3.22 -9.59
C MET A 59 18.93 -4.00 -9.94
N ALA A 60 19.21 -4.19 -11.23
CA ALA A 60 20.41 -4.89 -11.68
C ALA A 60 21.72 -4.10 -11.42
N VAL A 61 21.63 -2.75 -11.45
CA VAL A 61 22.80 -1.88 -11.22
C VAL A 61 23.06 -1.63 -9.73
N SER A 62 22.01 -1.62 -8.90
CA SER A 62 22.10 -1.32 -7.47
C SER A 62 21.42 -2.40 -6.63
N PRO A 63 21.94 -3.62 -6.57
CA PRO A 63 21.27 -4.74 -5.91
C PRO A 63 21.17 -4.60 -4.39
N THR A 64 21.99 -3.75 -3.77
CA THR A 64 22.05 -3.54 -2.30
C THR A 64 21.42 -2.23 -1.84
N ASP A 65 21.13 -1.31 -2.77
CA ASP A 65 20.51 -0.03 -2.46
C ASP A 65 19.10 0.02 -3.03
N ALA A 66 18.10 0.01 -2.15
CA ALA A 66 16.69 0.08 -2.53
C ALA A 66 16.25 1.50 -2.93
N GLN A 67 17.03 2.53 -2.60
CA GLN A 67 16.64 3.92 -2.82
C GLN A 67 16.42 4.26 -4.31
N PRO A 68 17.34 3.94 -5.24
CA PRO A 68 17.13 4.19 -6.67
C PRO A 68 15.91 3.45 -7.24
N VAL A 69 15.64 2.24 -6.72
CA VAL A 69 14.46 1.45 -7.13
C VAL A 69 13.17 2.15 -6.71
N MET A 70 13.10 2.61 -5.46
CA MET A 70 11.92 3.32 -4.95
C MET A 70 11.67 4.62 -5.73
N GLN A 71 12.72 5.35 -6.07
CA GLN A 71 12.61 6.56 -6.89
C GLN A 71 12.06 6.24 -8.28
N ALA A 72 12.62 5.24 -8.96
CA ALA A 72 12.14 4.80 -10.27
C ALA A 72 10.68 4.35 -10.23
N VAL A 73 10.27 3.65 -9.16
CA VAL A 73 8.86 3.24 -8.97
C VAL A 73 7.96 4.45 -8.79
N ALA A 74 8.33 5.44 -7.97
CA ALA A 74 7.52 6.65 -7.75
C ALA A 74 7.34 7.45 -9.05
N GLU A 75 8.42 7.68 -9.80
CA GLU A 75 8.39 8.38 -11.07
C GLU A 75 7.52 7.66 -12.10
N ASN A 76 7.75 6.35 -12.32
CA ASN A 76 6.97 5.57 -13.27
C ASN A 76 5.48 5.50 -12.87
N ALA A 77 5.17 5.37 -11.58
CA ALA A 77 3.79 5.39 -11.09
C ALA A 77 3.10 6.73 -11.41
N ALA A 78 3.75 7.87 -11.13
CA ALA A 78 3.20 9.18 -11.46
C ALA A 78 2.95 9.33 -12.96
N ARG A 79 3.92 8.97 -13.80
CA ARG A 79 3.81 9.07 -15.26
C ARG A 79 2.70 8.17 -15.82
N LEU A 80 2.63 6.91 -15.40
CA LEU A 80 1.62 5.95 -15.87
C LEU A 80 0.20 6.35 -15.44
N CYS A 81 0.05 6.88 -14.21
CA CYS A 81 -1.23 7.34 -13.69
C CYS A 81 -1.56 8.77 -14.11
N ARG A 82 -0.67 9.48 -14.82
CA ARG A 82 -0.78 10.91 -15.13
C ARG A 82 -1.05 11.75 -13.88
N ALA A 83 -0.41 11.36 -12.77
CA ALA A 83 -0.53 12.05 -11.50
C ALA A 83 0.49 13.19 -11.40
N GLU A 84 0.13 14.24 -10.70
CA GLU A 84 1.02 15.39 -10.47
C GLU A 84 2.21 14.99 -9.58
N TYR A 85 1.99 14.07 -8.64
CA TYR A 85 3.06 13.57 -7.78
C TYR A 85 2.80 12.12 -7.34
N ALA A 86 3.87 11.46 -6.92
CA ALA A 86 3.82 10.15 -6.27
C ALA A 86 4.77 10.11 -5.08
N ARG A 87 4.38 9.37 -4.04
CA ARG A 87 5.20 9.16 -2.84
C ARG A 87 5.21 7.70 -2.44
N ILE A 88 6.37 7.22 -2.01
CA ILE A 88 6.51 5.92 -1.38
C ILE A 88 6.81 6.12 0.09
N PHE A 89 6.02 5.45 0.92
CA PHE A 89 6.18 5.44 2.37
C PHE A 89 6.59 4.05 2.84
N ILE A 90 7.47 4.02 3.84
CA ILE A 90 7.79 2.80 4.59
C ILE A 90 7.35 3.00 6.04
N ALA A 91 6.63 2.01 6.57
CA ALA A 91 6.21 2.01 7.97
C ALA A 91 7.33 1.49 8.85
N GLU A 92 7.78 2.32 9.78
CA GLU A 92 8.78 1.98 10.80
C GLU A 92 8.25 2.42 12.17
N GLY A 93 7.91 1.44 13.01
CA GLY A 93 7.26 1.72 14.30
C GLY A 93 5.90 2.40 14.12
N GLU A 94 5.74 3.55 14.72
CA GLU A 94 4.50 4.35 14.68
C GLU A 94 4.53 5.46 13.60
N LEU A 95 5.51 5.44 12.72
CA LEU A 95 5.70 6.44 11.68
C LEU A 95 5.69 5.83 10.29
N LEU A 96 5.26 6.64 9.34
CA LEU A 96 5.42 6.43 7.90
C LEU A 96 6.49 7.39 7.40
N HIS A 97 7.62 6.86 6.96
CA HIS A 97 8.72 7.62 6.40
C HIS A 97 8.60 7.72 4.89
N VAL A 98 8.68 8.93 4.33
CA VAL A 98 8.81 9.11 2.88
C VAL A 98 10.18 8.59 2.45
N ARG A 99 10.21 7.65 1.53
CA ARG A 99 11.44 7.10 0.96
C ARG A 99 11.67 7.52 -0.48
N ALA A 100 10.61 7.84 -1.20
CA ALA A 100 10.72 8.45 -2.52
C ALA A 100 9.56 9.41 -2.75
N HIS A 101 9.83 10.48 -3.46
CA HIS A 101 8.86 11.47 -3.89
C HIS A 101 9.21 11.93 -5.30
N TYR A 102 8.26 11.90 -6.19
CA TYR A 102 8.34 12.47 -7.52
C TYR A 102 7.27 13.55 -7.67
N ASP A 103 7.63 14.68 -8.25
CA ASP A 103 6.77 15.80 -8.56
C ASP A 103 6.92 16.16 -10.04
N ALA A 104 5.85 16.04 -10.81
CA ALA A 104 5.84 16.25 -12.25
C ALA A 104 6.02 17.73 -12.64
N ALA A 105 5.65 18.66 -11.76
CA ALA A 105 5.77 20.11 -12.04
C ALA A 105 7.22 20.58 -12.00
N THR A 106 8.03 19.97 -11.12
CA THR A 106 9.45 20.33 -10.95
C THR A 106 10.40 19.32 -11.60
N ASP A 107 9.87 18.19 -12.11
CA ASP A 107 10.63 17.01 -12.55
C ASP A 107 11.72 16.64 -11.52
N SER A 108 11.41 16.86 -10.25
CA SER A 108 12.33 16.66 -9.16
C SER A 108 11.98 15.40 -8.36
N ILE A 109 13.02 14.73 -7.94
CA ILE A 109 12.97 13.62 -6.99
C ILE A 109 13.48 14.18 -5.68
N ASP A 110 12.56 14.62 -4.82
CA ASP A 110 12.90 15.05 -3.47
C ASP A 110 12.56 13.95 -2.47
N ALA A 111 13.59 13.40 -1.85
CA ALA A 111 13.49 12.49 -0.73
C ALA A 111 13.55 13.28 0.59
N SER A 112 12.94 14.47 0.65
CA SER A 112 12.89 15.23 1.89
C SER A 112 12.26 14.35 2.98
N ALA A 113 13.01 14.16 4.06
CA ALA A 113 12.72 13.25 5.15
C ALA A 113 11.50 13.68 5.96
N HIS A 114 10.31 13.62 5.35
CA HIS A 114 9.07 13.85 6.04
C HIS A 114 8.55 12.52 6.59
N SER A 115 8.24 12.51 7.86
CA SER A 115 7.56 11.40 8.51
C SER A 115 6.18 11.85 8.93
N VAL A 116 5.20 10.97 8.74
CA VAL A 116 3.83 11.20 9.20
C VAL A 116 3.43 10.10 10.17
N PRO A 117 2.59 10.38 11.18
CA PRO A 117 2.13 9.36 12.10
C PRO A 117 1.35 8.24 11.38
N LEU A 118 1.63 6.99 11.76
CA LEU A 118 0.91 5.82 11.27
C LEU A 118 -0.42 5.69 12.01
N GLN A 119 -1.46 6.41 11.57
CA GLN A 119 -2.76 6.44 12.21
C GLN A 119 -3.91 6.50 11.20
N ARG A 120 -5.09 6.04 11.61
CA ARG A 120 -6.26 5.92 10.72
C ARG A 120 -6.91 7.25 10.34
N THR A 121 -6.49 8.34 10.91
CA THR A 121 -6.97 9.69 10.59
C THR A 121 -6.49 10.16 9.22
N SER A 122 -5.40 9.59 8.69
CA SER A 122 -4.90 9.89 7.35
C SER A 122 -5.22 8.78 6.35
N LEU A 123 -5.34 9.13 5.06
CA LEU A 123 -5.55 8.15 3.98
C LEU A 123 -4.39 7.16 3.89
N THR A 124 -3.17 7.66 3.94
CA THR A 124 -1.94 6.86 3.90
C THR A 124 -1.86 5.91 5.08
N GLY A 125 -2.17 6.41 6.29
CA GLY A 125 -2.19 5.58 7.49
C GLY A 125 -3.27 4.50 7.44
N ARG A 126 -4.47 4.80 6.92
CA ARG A 126 -5.51 3.78 6.70
C ARG A 126 -5.07 2.71 5.71
N ALA A 127 -4.52 3.12 4.57
CA ALA A 127 -4.04 2.19 3.56
C ALA A 127 -2.99 1.24 4.15
N ALA A 128 -2.03 1.75 4.93
CA ALA A 128 -0.98 0.97 5.56
C ALA A 128 -1.50 0.03 6.65
N LEU A 129 -2.33 0.54 7.59
CA LEU A 129 -2.85 -0.23 8.73
C LEU A 129 -3.85 -1.31 8.31
N ASP A 130 -4.74 -0.98 7.37
CA ASP A 130 -5.78 -1.90 6.91
C ASP A 130 -5.31 -2.79 5.76
N ARG A 131 -4.14 -2.49 5.16
CA ARG A 131 -3.56 -3.17 4.00
C ARG A 131 -4.54 -3.25 2.83
N VAL A 132 -5.16 -2.11 2.52
CA VAL A 132 -6.15 -1.97 1.45
C VAL A 132 -5.80 -0.78 0.58
N THR A 133 -6.21 -0.83 -0.68
CA THR A 133 -6.17 0.34 -1.54
C THR A 133 -7.28 1.30 -1.11
N VAL A 134 -6.92 2.55 -0.87
CA VAL A 134 -7.85 3.64 -0.54
C VAL A 134 -7.88 4.60 -1.72
N HIS A 135 -9.06 4.84 -2.27
CA HIS A 135 -9.29 5.77 -3.37
C HIS A 135 -10.35 6.79 -2.98
N HIS A 136 -10.07 8.07 -3.21
CA HIS A 136 -11.00 9.18 -3.06
C HIS A 136 -10.94 10.05 -4.30
N ALA A 137 -12.11 10.42 -4.83
CA ALA A 137 -12.19 11.33 -5.97
C ALA A 137 -11.79 12.77 -5.60
N ASP A 138 -12.02 13.16 -4.34
CA ASP A 138 -11.62 14.45 -3.78
C ASP A 138 -11.13 14.24 -2.36
N VAL A 139 -9.93 14.70 -2.07
CA VAL A 139 -9.29 14.58 -0.75
C VAL A 139 -9.42 15.85 0.09
N LEU A 140 -9.77 17.00 -0.49
CA LEU A 140 -9.84 18.28 0.22
C LEU A 140 -10.79 18.25 1.42
N PRO A 141 -11.98 17.62 1.35
CA PRO A 141 -12.88 17.53 2.49
C PRO A 141 -12.33 16.71 3.66
N LEU A 142 -11.27 15.92 3.44
CA LEU A 142 -10.65 15.06 4.46
C LEU A 142 -9.46 15.73 5.15
N LEU A 143 -9.07 16.92 4.70
CA LEU A 143 -7.95 17.70 5.23
C LEU A 143 -8.43 18.85 6.14
N ALA A 144 -9.75 19.01 6.28
CA ALA A 144 -10.41 20.07 7.09
C ALA A 144 -10.53 19.68 8.57
#